data_d0aeddcb650f3f2275c4f87a362d8479
#
_entry.id   d0aeddcb650f3f2275c4f87a362d8479
#
_cell.length_a   1.000
_cell.length_b   1.000
_cell.length_c   1.000
_cell.angle_alpha   90.00
_cell.angle_beta   90.00
_cell.angle_gamma   90.00
#
_symmetry.space_group_name_H-M   'P 1'
#
loop_
_entity.id
_entity.type
_entity.pdbx_description
1 polymer ?
#
loop_
_entity_poly.entity_id
_entity_poly.type
_entity_poly.pdbx_seq_one_letter_code
_entity_poly.pdbx_strand_id
1 'polypeptide(L)'
;MIRAILYRGADGQFTGYSAHGHSDYAEEGYDIVCAAVSILGVTCANSLESICGIVPEILENGSGALHYRLPASLSPEAMHDAQVIFGFLHQGLRDVAEQFPQDVNLSIQDWRKKR
;
A
#
# COMPACT_ATOMS: atom_id res chain seq x y z
N MET A 1 13.61 -9.10 1.40
CA MET A 1 12.88 -8.46 0.26
C MET A 1 11.49 -8.08 0.72
N ILE A 2 11.17 -6.82 0.59
CA ILE A 2 9.84 -6.32 0.88
C ILE A 2 9.01 -6.39 -0.40
N ARG A 3 7.83 -6.98 -0.33
CA ARG A 3 6.91 -7.04 -1.46
C ARG A 3 5.76 -6.08 -1.20
N ALA A 4 5.70 -5.04 -2.01
CA ALA A 4 4.66 -4.04 -1.95
C ALA A 4 3.74 -4.20 -3.15
N ILE A 5 2.46 -4.36 -2.90
CA ILE A 5 1.48 -4.64 -3.95
C ILE A 5 0.32 -3.66 -3.84
N LEU A 6 0.06 -2.96 -4.93
CA LEU A 6 -1.17 -2.18 -5.06
C LEU A 6 -2.16 -3.01 -5.87
N TYR A 7 -3.39 -3.10 -5.40
CA TYR A 7 -4.43 -3.90 -6.05
C TYR A 7 -5.39 -3.00 -6.81
N ARG A 8 -5.82 -3.45 -7.97
CA ARG A 8 -6.80 -2.76 -8.80
C ARG A 8 -8.05 -3.60 -8.94
N GLY A 9 -9.19 -2.94 -8.99
CA GLY A 9 -10.45 -3.58 -9.33
C GLY A 9 -10.63 -3.70 -10.84
N ALA A 10 -11.79 -4.22 -11.23
CA ALA A 10 -12.11 -4.49 -12.63
C ALA A 10 -12.12 -3.22 -13.48
N ASP A 11 -12.38 -2.07 -12.89
CA ASP A 11 -12.40 -0.79 -13.59
C ASP A 11 -11.02 -0.12 -13.65
N GLY A 12 -9.99 -0.79 -13.16
CA GLY A 12 -8.63 -0.27 -13.17
C GLY A 12 -8.29 0.68 -12.03
N GLN A 13 -9.22 0.97 -11.14
CA GLN A 13 -8.97 1.83 -10.00
C GLN A 13 -8.32 1.05 -8.86
N PHE A 14 -7.46 1.73 -8.10
CA PHE A 14 -6.84 1.09 -6.94
C PHE A 14 -7.88 0.81 -5.87
N THR A 15 -7.83 -0.39 -5.30
CA THR A 15 -8.78 -0.82 -4.27
C THR A 15 -8.09 -1.23 -2.97
N GLY A 16 -6.79 -1.44 -2.97
CA GLY A 16 -6.11 -1.88 -1.76
C GLY A 16 -4.61 -1.91 -1.89
N TYR A 17 -3.96 -2.26 -0.81
CA TYR A 17 -2.51 -2.27 -0.70
C TYR A 17 -2.06 -3.35 0.28
N SER A 18 -0.98 -4.03 -0.05
CA SER A 18 -0.32 -4.89 0.91
C SER A 18 1.20 -4.74 0.84
N ALA A 19 1.83 -4.92 1.97
CA ALA A 19 3.29 -4.98 2.07
C ALA A 19 3.65 -6.12 2.99
N HIS A 20 4.53 -6.99 2.52
CA HIS A 20 4.98 -8.14 3.28
C HIS A 20 6.48 -8.28 3.18
N GLY A 21 7.06 -8.82 4.22
CA GLY A 21 8.46 -9.09 4.28
C GLY A 21 9.19 -8.09 5.15
N HIS A 22 10.33 -8.51 5.61
CA HIS A 22 11.22 -7.66 6.38
C HIS A 22 12.61 -8.26 6.23
N SER A 23 13.60 -7.55 6.72
CA SER A 23 14.96 -8.00 6.67
C SER A 23 15.16 -9.21 7.59
N ASP A 24 15.77 -10.24 7.05
CA ASP A 24 16.27 -11.33 7.87
C ASP A 24 17.61 -10.96 8.52
N TYR A 25 18.18 -9.86 8.11
CA TYR A 25 19.36 -9.31 8.74
C TYR A 25 19.09 -7.91 9.23
N ALA A 26 19.63 -7.62 10.37
CA ALA A 26 19.51 -6.31 10.97
C ALA A 26 20.60 -5.38 10.44
N GLU A 27 20.64 -5.17 9.14
CA GLU A 27 21.58 -4.25 8.54
C GLU A 27 20.99 -2.85 8.49
N GLU A 28 21.79 -1.85 8.79
CA GLU A 28 21.35 -0.48 8.91
C GLU A 28 20.59 0.03 7.66
N GLY A 29 21.12 -0.25 6.47
CA GLY A 29 20.48 0.20 5.24
C GLY A 29 19.10 -0.39 5.03
N TYR A 30 18.90 -1.58 5.53
CA TYR A 30 17.62 -2.26 5.39
C TYR A 30 16.56 -1.65 6.31
N ASP A 31 16.93 -1.28 7.52
CA ASP A 31 16.01 -0.66 8.46
C ASP A 31 15.43 0.63 7.91
N ILE A 32 16.24 1.40 7.18
CA ILE A 32 15.77 2.63 6.53
C ILE A 32 14.73 2.32 5.48
N VAL A 33 14.95 1.27 4.68
CA VAL A 33 14.00 0.88 3.64
C VAL A 33 12.70 0.38 4.25
N CYS A 34 12.78 -0.46 5.26
CA CYS A 34 11.60 -0.94 5.97
C CYS A 34 10.79 0.22 6.55
N ALA A 35 11.48 1.17 7.17
CA ALA A 35 10.82 2.34 7.75
C ALA A 35 10.14 3.18 6.68
N ALA A 36 10.80 3.38 5.55
CA ALA A 36 10.24 4.15 4.45
C ALA A 36 8.95 3.51 3.90
N VAL A 37 9.00 2.22 3.61
CA VAL A 37 7.83 1.50 3.10
C VAL A 37 6.71 1.48 4.14
N SER A 38 7.05 1.24 5.41
CA SER A 38 6.06 1.19 6.47
C SER A 38 5.35 2.52 6.65
N ILE A 39 6.10 3.62 6.68
CA ILE A 39 5.49 4.93 6.89
C ILE A 39 4.59 5.31 5.70
N LEU A 40 5.00 4.99 4.48
CA LEU A 40 4.17 5.25 3.31
C LEU A 40 2.84 4.50 3.38
N GLY A 41 2.89 3.21 3.69
CA GLY A 41 1.69 2.39 3.76
C GLY A 41 0.75 2.80 4.87
N VAL A 42 1.27 3.03 6.06
CA VAL A 42 0.47 3.44 7.21
C VAL A 42 -0.11 4.83 7.00
N THR A 43 0.69 5.75 6.49
CA THR A 43 0.22 7.12 6.24
C THR A 43 -0.88 7.14 5.18
N CYS A 44 -0.77 6.28 4.16
CA CYS A 44 -1.85 6.15 3.17
C CYS A 44 -3.15 5.72 3.84
N ALA A 45 -3.13 4.68 4.66
CA ALA A 45 -4.33 4.21 5.37
C ALA A 45 -4.91 5.30 6.26
N ASN A 46 -4.05 5.98 7.01
CA ASN A 46 -4.48 7.06 7.89
C ASN A 46 -5.05 8.25 7.12
N SER A 47 -4.48 8.55 5.95
CA SER A 47 -4.94 9.65 5.11
C SER A 47 -6.28 9.37 4.46
N LEU A 48 -6.54 8.12 4.10
CA LEU A 48 -7.87 7.73 3.63
C LEU A 48 -8.92 8.12 4.66
N GLU A 49 -8.64 7.91 5.92
CA GLU A 49 -9.57 8.27 6.97
C GLU A 49 -9.57 9.76 7.27
N SER A 50 -8.41 10.33 7.55
CA SER A 50 -8.32 11.72 8.04
C SER A 50 -8.63 12.75 6.97
N ILE A 51 -8.32 12.47 5.73
CA ILE A 51 -8.49 13.42 4.62
C ILE A 51 -9.78 13.13 3.85
N CYS A 52 -10.04 11.86 3.57
CA CYS A 52 -11.15 11.47 2.71
C CYS A 52 -12.39 10.98 3.45
N GLY A 53 -12.27 10.76 4.76
CA GLY A 53 -13.38 10.21 5.54
C GLY A 53 -13.68 8.75 5.22
N ILE A 54 -12.72 8.04 4.64
CA ILE A 54 -12.88 6.64 4.27
C ILE A 54 -12.12 5.77 5.25
N VAL A 55 -12.82 4.90 5.96
CA VAL A 55 -12.18 3.97 6.90
C VAL A 55 -11.83 2.69 6.14
N PRO A 56 -10.55 2.44 5.86
CA PRO A 56 -10.19 1.22 5.14
C PRO A 56 -10.42 -0.01 6.00
N GLU A 57 -10.69 -1.14 5.34
CA GLU A 57 -10.79 -2.42 6.01
C GLU A 57 -9.38 -2.97 6.19
N ILE A 58 -8.97 -3.18 7.42
CA ILE A 58 -7.66 -3.73 7.73
C ILE A 58 -7.76 -5.25 7.71
N LEU A 59 -7.08 -5.88 6.76
CA LEU A 59 -7.09 -7.33 6.61
C LEU A 59 -5.93 -7.98 7.35
N GLU A 60 -4.81 -7.27 7.45
CA GLU A 60 -3.65 -7.78 8.16
C GLU A 60 -2.84 -6.59 8.68
N ASN A 61 -2.39 -6.67 9.93
CA ASN A 61 -1.55 -5.63 10.51
C ASN A 61 -0.71 -6.29 11.61
N GLY A 62 0.44 -6.75 11.20
CA GLY A 62 1.37 -7.40 12.12
C GLY A 62 2.80 -7.05 11.79
N SER A 63 3.73 -7.68 12.49
CA SER A 63 5.14 -7.44 12.25
C SER A 63 5.51 -7.90 10.84
N GLY A 64 5.96 -6.97 10.02
CA GLY A 64 6.36 -7.27 8.64
C GLY A 64 5.20 -7.56 7.70
N ALA A 65 3.96 -7.21 8.09
CA ALA A 65 2.79 -7.48 7.25
C ALA A 65 1.74 -6.41 7.43
N LEU A 66 1.28 -5.85 6.32
CA LEU A 66 0.21 -4.86 6.30
C LEU A 66 -0.63 -5.12 5.07
N HIS A 67 -1.95 -5.18 5.24
CA HIS A 67 -2.86 -5.37 4.12
C HIS A 67 -4.17 -4.68 4.45
N TYR A 68 -4.62 -3.79 3.58
CA TYR A 68 -5.91 -3.12 3.74
C TYR A 68 -6.53 -2.84 2.38
N ARG A 69 -7.82 -2.57 2.41
CA ARG A 69 -8.57 -2.28 1.19
C ARG A 69 -9.66 -1.26 1.46
N LEU A 70 -10.15 -0.66 0.40
CA LEU A 70 -11.28 0.25 0.49
C LEU A 70 -12.54 -0.53 0.84
N PRO A 71 -13.48 0.11 1.56
CA PRO A 71 -14.79 -0.51 1.76
C PRO A 71 -15.55 -0.65 0.45
N ALA A 72 -16.52 -1.56 0.42
CA ALA A 72 -17.20 -1.97 -0.81
C ALA A 72 -17.99 -0.85 -1.48
N SER A 73 -18.58 0.03 -0.70
CA SER A 73 -19.50 1.04 -1.25
C SER A 73 -18.96 2.43 -1.00
N LEU A 74 -18.44 3.04 -2.04
CA LEU A 74 -17.97 4.43 -1.99
C LEU A 74 -18.70 5.23 -3.07
N SER A 75 -18.99 6.49 -2.77
CA SER A 75 -19.49 7.40 -3.78
C SER A 75 -18.41 7.64 -4.84
N PRO A 76 -18.78 8.06 -6.05
CA PRO A 76 -17.77 8.41 -7.06
C PRO A 76 -16.78 9.46 -6.58
N GLU A 77 -17.25 10.42 -5.80
CA GLU A 77 -16.38 11.46 -5.25
C GLU A 77 -15.38 10.87 -4.25
N ALA A 78 -15.84 10.04 -3.33
CA ALA A 78 -14.96 9.38 -2.36
C ALA A 78 -13.95 8.48 -3.07
N MET A 79 -14.39 7.75 -4.09
CA MET A 79 -13.48 6.91 -4.86
C MET A 79 -12.42 7.75 -5.58
N HIS A 80 -12.80 8.90 -6.12
CA HIS A 80 -11.84 9.80 -6.74
C HIS A 80 -10.77 10.24 -5.74
N ASP A 81 -11.21 10.64 -4.55
CA ASP A 81 -10.27 11.09 -3.53
C ASP A 81 -9.33 9.96 -3.09
N ALA A 82 -9.88 8.76 -2.95
CA ALA A 82 -9.06 7.59 -2.61
C ALA A 82 -8.00 7.34 -3.68
N GLN A 83 -8.33 7.52 -4.96
CA GLN A 83 -7.36 7.31 -6.04
C GLN A 83 -6.21 8.32 -5.96
N VAL A 84 -6.48 9.54 -5.55
CA VAL A 84 -5.42 10.54 -5.37
C VAL A 84 -4.47 10.08 -4.26
N ILE A 85 -5.01 9.60 -3.15
CA ILE A 85 -4.18 9.12 -2.03
C ILE A 85 -3.36 7.88 -2.46
N PHE A 86 -4.00 6.91 -3.13
CA PHE A 86 -3.26 5.74 -3.63
C PHE A 86 -2.22 6.11 -4.67
N GLY A 87 -2.50 7.12 -5.49
CA GLY A 87 -1.53 7.62 -6.46
C GLY A 87 -0.28 8.15 -5.78
N PHE A 88 -0.45 8.87 -4.69
CA PHE A 88 0.66 9.37 -3.90
C PHE A 88 1.47 8.19 -3.29
N LEU A 89 0.78 7.21 -2.76
CA LEU A 89 1.42 6.01 -2.23
C LEU A 89 2.24 5.31 -3.32
N HIS A 90 1.64 5.13 -4.48
CA HIS A 90 2.31 4.48 -5.61
C HIS A 90 3.59 5.23 -6.00
N GLN A 91 3.51 6.54 -6.08
CA GLN A 91 4.68 7.35 -6.41
C GLN A 91 5.78 7.20 -5.36
N GLY A 92 5.41 7.26 -4.08
CA GLY A 92 6.39 7.11 -3.00
C GLY A 92 7.07 5.75 -3.02
N LEU A 93 6.30 4.69 -3.27
CA LEU A 93 6.86 3.35 -3.36
C LEU A 93 7.77 3.19 -4.58
N ARG A 94 7.42 3.80 -5.70
CA ARG A 94 8.28 3.80 -6.88
C ARG A 94 9.60 4.49 -6.58
N ASP A 95 9.57 5.60 -5.88
CA ASP A 95 10.78 6.33 -5.51
C ASP A 95 11.68 5.48 -4.62
N VAL A 96 11.10 4.79 -3.64
CA VAL A 96 11.87 3.90 -2.77
C VAL A 96 12.43 2.72 -3.55
N ALA A 97 11.61 2.08 -4.39
CA ALA A 97 12.06 0.93 -5.16
C ALA A 97 13.16 1.30 -6.15
N GLU A 98 13.12 2.50 -6.69
CA GLU A 98 14.16 2.97 -7.61
C GLU A 98 15.49 3.14 -6.90
N GLN A 99 15.48 3.64 -5.67
CA GLN A 99 16.70 3.82 -4.89
C GLN A 99 17.22 2.50 -4.31
N PHE A 100 16.32 1.58 -4.00
CA PHE A 100 16.66 0.32 -3.32
C PHE A 100 16.07 -0.87 -4.08
N PRO A 101 16.49 -1.07 -5.35
CA PRO A 101 15.83 -2.08 -6.19
C PRO A 101 16.05 -3.52 -5.72
N GLN A 102 17.06 -3.75 -4.90
CA GLN A 102 17.32 -5.09 -4.36
C GLN A 102 16.53 -5.40 -3.11
N ASP A 103 15.93 -4.37 -2.49
CA ASP A 103 15.24 -4.52 -1.22
C ASP A 103 13.73 -4.46 -1.34
N VAL A 104 13.21 -3.85 -2.39
CA VAL A 104 11.78 -3.65 -2.57
C VAL A 104 11.34 -4.14 -3.94
N ASN A 105 10.34 -5.01 -3.94
CA ASN A 105 9.66 -5.45 -5.15
C ASN A 105 8.27 -4.82 -5.15
N LEU A 106 8.04 -3.89 -6.07
CA LEU A 106 6.75 -3.21 -6.19
C LEU A 106 6.00 -3.76 -7.40
N SER A 107 4.75 -4.13 -7.19
CA SER A 107 3.92 -4.59 -8.29
C SER A 107 2.49 -4.07 -8.15
N ILE A 108 1.78 -4.10 -9.26
CA ILE A 108 0.34 -3.83 -9.31
C ILE A 108 -0.33 -5.11 -9.74
N GLN A 109 -1.33 -5.55 -9.00
CA GLN A 109 -2.04 -6.78 -9.30
C GLN A 109 -3.53 -6.52 -9.34
N ASP A 110 -4.22 -7.28 -10.17
CA ASP A 110 -5.66 -7.21 -10.22
C ASP A 110 -6.23 -8.01 -9.07
N TRP A 111 -7.14 -7.39 -8.34
CA TRP A 111 -7.84 -8.08 -7.28
C TRP A 111 -8.98 -8.89 -7.90
N ARG A 112 -8.92 -10.21 -7.70
CA ARG A 112 -9.96 -11.08 -8.19
C ARG A 112 -10.69 -11.72 -7.03
N LYS A 113 -12.00 -11.64 -7.10
CA LYS A 113 -12.81 -12.32 -6.14
C LYS A 113 -12.67 -13.81 -6.35
N LYS A 114 -12.41 -14.54 -5.29
CA LYS A 114 -12.37 -15.99 -5.36
C LYS A 114 -13.76 -16.56 -5.56
N ARG A 115 -13.83 -17.59 -6.34
CA ARG A 115 -15.10 -18.30 -6.54
C ARG A 115 -15.17 -19.53 -5.73
#